data_02323dc0aaaec1e7e30345fec9d0475f
#
_entry.id   02323dc0aaaec1e7e30345fec9d0475f
#
_cell.length_a   1.000
_cell.length_b   1.000
_cell.length_c   1.000
_cell.angle_alpha   90.00
_cell.angle_beta   90.00
_cell.angle_gamma   90.00
#
_symmetry.space_group_name_H-M   'P 1'
#
loop_
_entity.id
_entity.type
_entity.pdbx_description
1 polymer ?
#
loop_
_entity_poly.entity_id
_entity_poly.type
_entity_poly.pdbx_seq_one_letter_code
_entity_poly.pdbx_strand_id
1 'polypeptide(L)'
;MKTMKGPGLFLAQFVGDEAPFDTLDGLAGWAADCGYIGLQVPTGDMRLMDVGLAATSRDYAQELAGRLGAHGTVFTELSAHLQGQLVAVHPAYDLLFDGFAPEAVRGRPQARQELSLIHI
;
A
#
# COMPACT_ATOMS: atom_id res chain seq x y z
N MET A 1 4.86 -23.68 2.76
CA MET A 1 4.99 -22.38 2.10
C MET A 1 6.31 -22.36 1.33
N LYS A 2 6.28 -22.02 0.04
CA LYS A 2 7.52 -21.98 -0.76
C LYS A 2 8.26 -20.68 -0.42
N THR A 3 9.48 -20.82 0.09
CA THR A 3 10.30 -19.63 0.38
C THR A 3 10.71 -18.94 -0.90
N MET A 4 10.46 -17.64 -0.99
CA MET A 4 10.90 -16.81 -2.10
C MET A 4 12.41 -16.58 -1.98
N LYS A 5 13.14 -16.78 -3.07
CA LYS A 5 14.59 -16.57 -3.11
C LYS A 5 14.91 -15.44 -4.08
N GLY A 6 15.25 -14.29 -3.54
CA GLY A 6 15.66 -13.12 -4.32
C GLY A 6 15.41 -11.81 -3.55
N PRO A 7 15.90 -10.69 -4.07
CA PRO A 7 15.76 -9.40 -3.42
C PRO A 7 14.32 -8.89 -3.48
N GLY A 8 13.87 -8.26 -2.39
CA GLY A 8 12.64 -7.50 -2.32
C GLY A 8 12.92 -6.00 -2.35
N LEU A 9 11.95 -5.22 -2.80
CA LEU A 9 12.02 -3.77 -2.89
C LEU A 9 10.82 -3.12 -2.21
N PHE A 10 11.07 -2.09 -1.38
CA PHE A 10 10.02 -1.23 -0.85
C PHE A 10 9.71 -0.11 -1.84
N LEU A 11 8.49 -0.08 -2.37
CA LEU A 11 8.12 0.82 -3.46
C LEU A 11 7.83 2.26 -3.03
N ALA A 12 7.44 2.52 -1.77
CA ALA A 12 6.94 3.83 -1.36
C ALA A 12 7.88 5.01 -1.67
N GLN A 13 9.19 4.79 -1.63
CA GLN A 13 10.19 5.83 -1.92
C GLN A 13 10.37 6.11 -3.42
N PHE A 14 9.80 5.28 -4.28
CA PHE A 14 9.90 5.42 -5.74
C PHE A 14 8.58 5.89 -6.38
N VAL A 15 7.47 5.87 -5.66
CA VAL A 15 6.18 6.36 -6.16
C VAL A 15 6.30 7.83 -6.53
N GLY A 16 5.97 8.15 -7.77
CA GLY A 16 6.05 9.50 -8.33
C GLY A 16 4.89 9.80 -9.26
N ASP A 17 4.94 10.94 -9.93
CA ASP A 17 3.87 11.39 -10.82
C ASP A 17 4.17 11.13 -12.31
N GLU A 18 5.35 10.58 -12.60
CA GLU A 18 5.79 10.29 -13.96
C GLU A 18 6.07 8.79 -14.14
N ALA A 19 5.81 8.28 -15.33
CA ALA A 19 6.13 6.90 -15.70
C ALA A 19 7.64 6.61 -15.56
N PRO A 20 8.01 5.43 -15.09
CA PRO A 20 7.19 4.27 -14.74
C PRO A 20 6.68 4.26 -13.28
N PHE A 21 6.86 5.36 -12.54
CA PHE A 21 6.69 5.44 -11.09
C PHE A 21 5.27 5.85 -10.65
N ASP A 22 4.38 6.11 -11.59
CA ASP A 22 3.00 6.58 -11.40
C ASP A 22 1.96 5.45 -11.33
N THR A 23 2.35 4.21 -11.62
CA THR A 23 1.45 3.05 -11.64
C THR A 23 2.10 1.81 -11.03
N LEU A 24 1.27 0.88 -10.55
CA LEU A 24 1.73 -0.40 -10.02
C LEU A 24 2.48 -1.23 -11.08
N ASP A 25 1.95 -1.29 -12.30
CA ASP A 25 2.58 -2.05 -13.40
C ASP A 25 3.91 -1.44 -13.83
N GLY A 26 4.00 -0.11 -13.92
CA GLY A 26 5.24 0.59 -14.25
C GLY A 26 6.32 0.32 -13.22
N LEU A 27 5.98 0.45 -11.92
CA LEU A 27 6.90 0.15 -10.81
C LEU A 27 7.31 -1.32 -10.80
N ALA A 28 6.39 -2.24 -11.05
CA ALA A 28 6.67 -3.68 -11.08
C ALA A 28 7.62 -4.05 -12.23
N GLY A 29 7.38 -3.51 -13.42
CA GLY A 29 8.27 -3.72 -14.58
C GLY A 29 9.66 -3.16 -14.33
N TRP A 30 9.76 -1.92 -13.87
CA TRP A 30 11.04 -1.29 -13.54
C TRP A 30 11.80 -2.07 -12.45
N ALA A 31 11.12 -2.51 -11.39
CA ALA A 31 11.75 -3.29 -10.33
C ALA A 31 12.25 -4.65 -10.84
N ALA A 32 11.48 -5.32 -11.72
CA ALA A 32 11.88 -6.56 -12.36
C ALA A 32 13.12 -6.39 -13.24
N ASP A 33 13.20 -5.31 -14.02
CA ASP A 33 14.36 -4.96 -14.85
C ASP A 33 15.62 -4.71 -13.98
N CYS A 34 15.44 -4.21 -12.75
CA CYS A 34 16.50 -4.06 -11.75
C CYS A 34 16.85 -5.38 -11.03
N GLY A 35 16.14 -6.48 -11.31
CA GLY A 35 16.39 -7.80 -10.72
C GLY A 35 15.67 -8.09 -9.42
N TYR A 36 14.70 -7.26 -9.02
CA TYR A 36 13.86 -7.52 -7.85
C TYR A 36 12.73 -8.49 -8.19
N ILE A 37 12.40 -9.38 -7.25
CA ILE A 37 11.34 -10.39 -7.41
C ILE A 37 10.21 -10.22 -6.40
N GLY A 38 10.43 -9.47 -5.33
CA GLY A 38 9.45 -9.20 -4.29
C GLY A 38 9.21 -7.72 -4.12
N LEU A 39 7.94 -7.32 -3.94
CA LEU A 39 7.57 -5.92 -3.80
C LEU A 39 6.76 -5.71 -2.51
N GLN A 40 7.21 -4.76 -1.69
CA GLN A 40 6.42 -4.19 -0.60
C GLN A 40 5.67 -2.99 -1.16
N VAL A 41 4.34 -3.08 -1.21
CA VAL A 41 3.48 -2.08 -1.83
C VAL A 41 2.85 -1.17 -0.78
N PRO A 42 2.99 0.16 -0.90
CA PRO A 42 2.33 1.10 0.00
C PRO A 42 0.82 1.16 -0.26
N THR A 43 0.04 1.14 0.82
CA THR A 43 -1.42 1.12 0.77
C THR A 43 -2.05 2.51 0.76
N GLY A 44 -1.26 3.56 0.87
CA GLY A 44 -1.74 4.95 0.94
C GLY A 44 -2.00 5.61 -0.40
N ASP A 45 -1.66 4.97 -1.52
CA ASP A 45 -1.82 5.54 -2.86
C ASP A 45 -2.79 4.70 -3.70
N MET A 46 -3.95 5.28 -4.02
CA MET A 46 -5.01 4.65 -4.80
C MET A 46 -4.59 4.30 -6.24
N ARG A 47 -3.53 4.92 -6.77
CA ARG A 47 -2.98 4.58 -8.09
C ARG A 47 -2.33 3.20 -8.11
N LEU A 48 -1.86 2.75 -6.94
CA LEU A 48 -1.22 1.44 -6.78
C LEU A 48 -2.21 0.36 -6.40
N MET A 49 -3.08 0.64 -5.43
CA MET A 49 -4.13 -0.29 -5.02
C MET A 49 -5.25 0.42 -4.25
N ASP A 50 -6.47 -0.05 -4.44
CA ASP A 50 -7.61 0.28 -3.58
C ASP A 50 -7.68 -0.76 -2.44
N VAL A 51 -7.25 -0.35 -1.25
CA VAL A 51 -7.22 -1.22 -0.06
C VAL A 51 -8.62 -1.65 0.37
N GLY A 52 -9.59 -0.75 0.29
CA GLY A 52 -10.98 -1.06 0.64
C GLY A 52 -11.56 -2.13 -0.27
N LEU A 53 -11.30 -2.00 -1.57
CA LEU A 53 -11.71 -3.00 -2.55
C LEU A 53 -10.94 -4.32 -2.38
N ALA A 54 -9.64 -4.26 -2.13
CA ALA A 54 -8.81 -5.45 -1.89
C ALA A 54 -9.26 -6.24 -0.64
N ALA A 55 -9.74 -5.54 0.39
CA ALA A 55 -10.25 -6.17 1.61
C ALA A 55 -11.59 -6.88 1.41
N THR A 56 -12.39 -6.50 0.41
CA THR A 56 -13.75 -6.98 0.20
C THR A 56 -13.93 -7.81 -1.09
N SER A 57 -13.00 -7.71 -2.04
CA SER A 57 -13.06 -8.40 -3.33
C SER A 57 -11.84 -9.30 -3.55
N ARG A 58 -12.07 -10.59 -3.48
CA ARG A 58 -11.06 -11.60 -3.80
C ARG A 58 -10.58 -11.50 -5.26
N ASP A 59 -11.50 -11.22 -6.17
CA ASP A 59 -11.17 -11.11 -7.60
C ASP A 59 -10.23 -9.95 -7.87
N TYR A 60 -10.47 -8.79 -7.23
CA TYR A 60 -9.57 -7.65 -7.32
C TYR A 60 -8.19 -7.96 -6.72
N ALA A 61 -8.14 -8.62 -5.56
CA ALA A 61 -6.85 -9.02 -4.96
C ALA A 61 -6.08 -10.00 -5.86
N GLN A 62 -6.79 -10.93 -6.53
CA GLN A 62 -6.17 -11.85 -7.51
C GLN A 62 -5.71 -11.13 -8.78
N GLU A 63 -6.47 -10.13 -9.26
CA GLU A 63 -6.06 -9.30 -10.39
C GLU A 63 -4.77 -8.56 -10.07
N LEU A 64 -4.67 -7.90 -8.92
CA LEU A 64 -3.44 -7.21 -8.48
C LEU A 64 -2.24 -8.17 -8.44
N ALA A 65 -2.43 -9.36 -7.86
CA ALA A 65 -1.38 -10.38 -7.82
C ALA A 65 -1.00 -10.85 -9.23
N GLY A 66 -1.97 -10.98 -10.13
CA GLY A 66 -1.74 -11.32 -11.54
C GLY A 66 -0.94 -10.24 -12.29
N ARG A 67 -1.24 -8.97 -12.02
CA ARG A 67 -0.49 -7.83 -12.61
C ARG A 67 0.98 -7.89 -12.21
N LEU A 68 1.30 -8.06 -10.93
CA LEU A 68 2.69 -8.25 -10.49
C LEU A 68 3.33 -9.49 -11.12
N GLY A 69 2.59 -10.61 -11.15
CA GLY A 69 3.05 -11.86 -11.75
C GLY A 69 3.39 -11.74 -13.24
N ALA A 70 2.70 -10.89 -13.99
CA ALA A 70 2.98 -10.62 -15.40
C ALA A 70 4.38 -10.01 -15.61
N HIS A 71 4.92 -9.31 -14.62
CA HIS A 71 6.28 -8.76 -14.61
C HIS A 71 7.30 -9.69 -13.92
N GLY A 72 6.88 -10.87 -13.47
CA GLY A 72 7.76 -11.80 -12.74
C GLY A 72 8.02 -11.40 -11.29
N THR A 73 7.22 -10.48 -10.74
CA THR A 73 7.30 -10.03 -9.35
C THR A 73 6.12 -10.54 -8.52
N VAL A 74 6.22 -10.47 -7.20
CA VAL A 74 5.14 -10.86 -6.29
C VAL A 74 5.03 -9.87 -5.13
N PHE A 75 3.83 -9.78 -4.54
CA PHE A 75 3.68 -9.12 -3.25
C PHE A 75 4.48 -9.85 -2.16
N THR A 76 5.31 -9.14 -1.41
CA THR A 76 5.93 -9.63 -0.19
C THR A 76 5.18 -9.18 1.04
N GLU A 77 4.76 -7.92 1.04
CA GLU A 77 4.04 -7.30 2.14
C GLU A 77 3.33 -6.03 1.67
N LEU A 78 2.39 -5.55 2.48
CA LEU A 78 1.74 -4.26 2.30
C LEU A 78 2.26 -3.30 3.37
N SER A 79 2.59 -2.08 2.97
CA SER A 79 3.00 -1.03 3.90
C SER A 79 1.82 -0.11 4.22
N ALA A 80 1.24 -0.27 5.41
CA ALA A 80 0.17 0.56 5.96
C ALA A 80 0.70 1.60 6.96
N HIS A 81 1.88 2.11 6.72
CA HIS A 81 2.64 2.96 7.64
C HIS A 81 1.84 4.18 8.15
N LEU A 82 1.24 4.95 7.25
CA LEU A 82 0.46 6.13 7.63
C LEU A 82 -0.86 5.75 8.30
N GLN A 83 -1.60 4.83 7.70
CA GLN A 83 -2.90 4.38 8.21
C GLN A 83 -2.76 3.65 9.55
N GLY A 84 -1.69 2.88 9.73
CA GLY A 84 -1.42 2.16 10.98
C GLY A 84 -1.24 3.09 12.18
N GLN A 85 -0.72 4.29 11.98
CA GLN A 85 -0.56 5.29 13.04
C GLN A 85 -1.91 5.87 13.53
N LEU A 86 -2.96 5.83 12.69
CA LEU A 86 -4.28 6.37 13.04
C LEU A 86 -5.02 5.53 14.09
N VAL A 87 -4.51 4.34 14.43
CA VAL A 87 -5.07 3.52 15.52
C VAL A 87 -4.94 4.20 16.88
N ALA A 88 -3.91 5.04 17.07
CA ALA A 88 -3.70 5.78 18.30
C ALA A 88 -4.65 6.98 18.38
N VAL A 89 -5.54 6.97 19.37
CA VAL A 89 -6.49 8.05 19.63
C VAL A 89 -6.11 8.71 20.94
N HIS A 90 -5.60 9.94 20.86
CA HIS A 90 -5.26 10.75 22.04
C HIS A 90 -5.40 12.23 21.71
N PRO A 91 -6.16 13.02 22.52
CA PRO A 91 -6.46 14.42 22.19
C PRO A 91 -5.23 15.31 21.93
N ALA A 92 -4.10 15.03 22.58
CA ALA A 92 -2.87 15.80 22.40
C ALA A 92 -2.26 15.64 20.99
N TYR A 93 -2.62 14.59 20.25
CA TYR A 93 -2.05 14.26 18.94
C TYR A 93 -3.09 14.30 17.81
N ASP A 94 -4.35 14.61 18.09
CA ASP A 94 -5.43 14.59 17.10
C ASP A 94 -5.14 15.49 15.89
N LEU A 95 -4.62 16.69 16.11
CA LEU A 95 -4.27 17.62 15.03
C LEU A 95 -3.11 17.06 14.15
N LEU A 96 -2.14 16.39 14.77
CA LEU A 96 -1.04 15.76 14.05
C LEU A 96 -1.55 14.62 13.17
N PHE A 97 -2.38 13.76 13.73
CA PHE A 97 -2.93 12.61 12.99
C PHE A 97 -3.92 13.03 11.91
N ASP A 98 -4.69 14.09 12.12
CA ASP A 98 -5.54 14.68 11.08
C ASP A 98 -4.73 15.19 9.88
N GLY A 99 -3.48 15.61 10.09
CA GLY A 99 -2.64 16.14 9.02
C GLY A 99 -2.37 15.13 7.88
N PHE A 100 -2.33 13.82 8.21
CA PHE A 100 -2.13 12.76 7.22
C PHE A 100 -3.30 11.77 7.11
N ALA A 101 -4.41 12.06 7.80
CA ALA A 101 -5.63 11.29 7.65
C ALA A 101 -6.38 11.68 6.36
N PRO A 102 -7.04 10.74 5.69
CA PRO A 102 -7.96 11.05 4.61
C PRO A 102 -9.03 12.05 5.05
N GLU A 103 -9.41 12.96 4.16
CA GLU A 103 -10.34 14.05 4.47
C GLU A 103 -11.65 13.54 5.11
N ALA A 104 -12.16 12.42 4.64
CA ALA A 104 -13.40 11.81 5.12
C ALA A 104 -13.40 11.45 6.62
N VAL A 105 -12.23 11.31 7.25
CA VAL A 105 -12.10 10.92 8.65
C VAL A 105 -11.41 11.96 9.53
N ARG A 106 -11.01 13.10 8.97
CA ARG A 106 -10.41 14.21 9.72
C ARG A 106 -11.39 14.74 10.78
N GLY A 107 -10.86 15.12 11.93
CA GLY A 107 -11.65 15.59 13.07
C GLY A 107 -12.52 14.52 13.73
N ARG A 108 -12.41 13.26 13.32
CA ARG A 108 -13.21 12.15 13.83
C ARG A 108 -12.31 11.01 14.34
N PRO A 109 -11.81 11.08 15.59
CA PRO A 109 -10.83 10.14 16.12
C PRO A 109 -11.23 8.67 16.01
N GLN A 110 -12.49 8.34 16.30
CA GLN A 110 -13.01 6.97 16.20
C GLN A 110 -13.02 6.47 14.75
N ALA A 111 -13.41 7.32 13.80
CA ALA A 111 -13.41 6.95 12.39
C ALA A 111 -11.99 6.76 11.85
N ARG A 112 -11.00 7.54 12.34
CA ARG A 112 -9.59 7.31 12.03
C ARG A 112 -9.10 5.95 12.56
N GLN A 113 -9.48 5.62 13.80
CA GLN A 113 -9.13 4.32 14.39
C GLN A 113 -9.75 3.16 13.61
N GLU A 114 -11.03 3.25 13.25
CA GLU A 114 -11.71 2.24 12.42
C GLU A 114 -11.03 2.07 11.07
N LEU A 115 -10.68 3.18 10.39
CA LEU A 115 -9.93 3.14 9.13
C LEU A 115 -8.57 2.44 9.31
N SER A 116 -7.86 2.72 10.40
CA SER A 116 -6.57 2.09 10.69
C SER A 116 -6.72 0.57 10.86
N LEU A 117 -7.77 0.12 11.54
CA LEU A 117 -8.02 -1.30 11.80
C LEU A 117 -8.33 -2.09 10.53
N ILE A 118 -8.89 -1.45 9.49
CA ILE A 118 -9.12 -2.10 8.18
C ILE A 118 -7.81 -2.53 7.54
N HIS A 119 -6.72 -1.81 7.79
CA HIS A 119 -5.39 -2.07 7.20
C HIS A 119 -4.58 -3.12 7.97
N ILE A 120 -5.06 -3.54 9.13
CA ILE A 120 -4.43 -4.56 9.97
C ILE A 120 -4.97 -5.95 9.64
#